data_cf5548144555c4943f8859acb64d6772
#
_entry.id   cf5548144555c4943f8859acb64d6772
#
_cell.length_a   1.000
_cell.length_b   1.000
_cell.length_c   1.000
_cell.angle_alpha   90.00
_cell.angle_beta   90.00
_cell.angle_gamma   90.00
#
_symmetry.space_group_name_H-M   'P 1'
#
loop_
_entity.id
_entity.type
_entity.pdbx_description
1 polymer ?
#
loop_
_entity_poly.entity_id
_entity_poly.type
_entity_poly.pdbx_seq_one_letter_code
_entity_poly.pdbx_strand_id
1 'polypeptide(L)'
;MVTVQAFPLKHRREAPVSGFLFAEKEKERMIRRDMTDAFEVPVAFMHRLKKGEDYVTPDGEVIANSRLTQAPPPPRSYAYLTDTIFQPSFAEYAKGVDLLYHESTYGNEFANLAKKTYHSTAVQAAQLARLAGAKRLLLGHFSSRYPDPTPLLEQARVVFPDTDLCYDGAVFSIPASKRERVS
;
A
#
# COMPACT_ATOMS: atom_id res chain seq x y z
N MET A 1 -7.26 -11.25 7.16
CA MET A 1 -8.05 -10.15 7.79
C MET A 1 -7.45 -8.82 7.36
N VAL A 2 -8.28 -7.82 7.05
CA VAL A 2 -7.85 -6.48 6.61
C VAL A 2 -8.31 -5.46 7.66
N THR A 3 -7.49 -4.47 7.95
CA THR A 3 -7.87 -3.27 8.69
C THR A 3 -8.22 -2.18 7.71
N VAL A 4 -9.19 -1.33 8.07
CA VAL A 4 -9.57 -0.14 7.29
C VAL A 4 -9.46 1.07 8.21
N GLN A 5 -8.70 2.07 7.77
CA GLN A 5 -8.56 3.34 8.45
C GLN A 5 -9.10 4.44 7.55
N ALA A 6 -10.05 5.23 8.03
CA ALA A 6 -10.50 6.44 7.36
C ALA A 6 -9.68 7.64 7.83
N PHE A 7 -9.42 8.58 6.91
CA PHE A 7 -8.74 9.84 7.20
C PHE A 7 -9.37 10.99 6.40
N PRO A 8 -9.32 12.23 6.93
CA PRO A 8 -9.94 13.37 6.26
C PRO A 8 -9.16 13.77 5.01
N LEU A 9 -9.89 14.02 3.94
CA LEU A 9 -9.41 14.69 2.73
C LEU A 9 -9.97 16.11 2.66
N LYS A 10 -9.52 16.89 1.70
CA LYS A 10 -9.95 18.30 1.57
C LYS A 10 -10.67 18.52 0.24
N HIS A 11 -11.97 18.67 0.34
CA HIS A 11 -12.84 19.11 -0.73
C HIS A 11 -13.55 20.40 -0.33
N ARG A 12 -14.68 20.73 -0.94
CA ARG A 12 -15.46 21.93 -0.59
C ARG A 12 -15.87 21.91 0.88
N ARG A 13 -15.97 23.10 1.49
CA ARG A 13 -16.22 23.27 2.92
C ARG A 13 -17.47 22.53 3.44
N GLU A 14 -18.44 22.33 2.57
CA GLU A 14 -19.76 21.75 2.89
C GLU A 14 -19.86 20.25 2.56
N ALA A 15 -18.82 19.66 2.02
CA ALA A 15 -18.76 18.23 1.66
C ALA A 15 -17.54 17.56 2.30
N PRO A 16 -17.67 17.02 3.51
CA PRO A 16 -16.59 16.25 4.11
C PRO A 16 -16.32 15.01 3.26
N VAL A 17 -15.06 14.83 2.88
CA VAL A 17 -14.61 13.67 2.11
C VAL A 17 -13.55 12.93 2.91
N SER A 18 -13.58 11.61 2.84
CA SER A 18 -12.61 10.74 3.49
C SER A 18 -11.84 9.90 2.48
N GLY A 19 -10.57 9.76 2.71
CA GLY A 19 -9.75 8.72 2.12
C GLY A 19 -9.73 7.48 3.02
N PHE A 20 -9.28 6.36 2.46
CA PHE A 20 -9.23 5.10 3.16
C PHE A 20 -7.89 4.41 2.95
N LEU A 21 -7.33 3.88 4.02
CA LEU A 21 -6.20 2.96 3.99
C LEU A 21 -6.68 1.56 4.35
N PHE A 22 -6.46 0.62 3.45
CA PHE A 22 -6.70 -0.81 3.64
C PHE A 22 -5.34 -1.49 3.83
N ALA A 23 -5.17 -2.22 4.92
CA ALA A 23 -3.94 -2.96 5.17
C ALA A 23 -4.25 -4.38 5.66
N GLU A 24 -3.58 -5.37 5.09
CA GLU A 24 -3.62 -6.72 5.64
C GLU A 24 -3.01 -6.72 7.04
N LYS A 25 -3.57 -7.51 7.95
CA LYS A 25 -2.91 -7.77 9.23
C LYS A 25 -1.67 -8.63 9.02
N GLU A 26 -0.63 -8.35 9.78
CA GLU A 26 0.54 -9.23 9.84
C GLU A 26 0.11 -10.65 10.15
N LYS A 27 0.72 -11.59 9.45
CA LYS A 27 0.54 -13.03 9.68
C LYS A 27 1.62 -13.50 10.62
N GLU A 28 1.29 -14.50 11.43
CA GLU A 28 2.28 -15.18 12.26
C GLU A 28 3.34 -15.88 11.40
N ARG A 29 4.51 -16.05 11.96
CA ARG A 29 5.60 -16.83 11.36
C ARG A 29 5.18 -18.29 11.16
N MET A 30 5.68 -18.91 10.11
CA MET A 30 5.38 -20.32 9.81
C MET A 30 6.45 -21.23 10.43
N ILE A 31 6.02 -22.26 11.13
CA ILE A 31 6.92 -23.26 11.73
C ILE A 31 7.59 -24.09 10.63
N ARG A 32 8.88 -24.25 10.74
CA ARG A 32 9.68 -25.19 9.96
C ARG A 32 9.74 -26.51 10.73
N ARG A 33 8.85 -27.45 10.38
CA ARG A 33 8.72 -28.72 11.09
C ARG A 33 10.00 -29.54 11.08
N ASP A 34 10.69 -29.58 9.95
CA ASP A 34 12.00 -30.22 9.79
C ASP A 34 13.00 -29.74 10.85
N MET A 35 13.03 -28.44 11.11
CA MET A 35 13.94 -27.84 12.07
C MET A 35 13.47 -27.99 13.51
N THR A 36 12.17 -27.79 13.78
CA THR A 36 11.66 -27.97 15.15
C THR A 36 11.77 -29.39 15.63
N ASP A 37 11.63 -30.37 14.75
CA ASP A 37 11.81 -31.79 15.08
C ASP A 37 13.31 -32.10 15.30
N ALA A 38 14.21 -31.56 14.46
CA ALA A 38 15.66 -31.73 14.62
C ALA A 38 16.23 -31.13 15.92
N PHE A 39 15.63 -30.03 16.41
CA PHE A 39 16.03 -29.41 17.69
C PHE A 39 15.13 -29.83 18.87
N GLU A 40 14.30 -30.86 18.70
CA GLU A 40 13.41 -31.41 19.72
C GLU A 40 12.55 -30.32 20.43
N VAL A 41 12.10 -29.31 19.66
CA VAL A 41 11.33 -28.17 20.22
C VAL A 41 9.96 -28.66 20.71
N PRO A 42 9.61 -28.45 21.99
CA PRO A 42 8.33 -28.89 22.52
C PRO A 42 7.14 -28.26 21.80
N VAL A 43 6.08 -29.02 21.57
CA VAL A 43 4.84 -28.50 20.92
C VAL A 43 4.27 -27.29 21.67
N ALA A 44 4.37 -27.28 23.00
CA ALA A 44 3.95 -26.16 23.84
C ALA A 44 4.67 -24.84 23.51
N PHE A 45 5.87 -24.89 22.93
CA PHE A 45 6.65 -23.71 22.56
C PHE A 45 6.30 -23.16 21.17
N MET A 46 5.58 -23.90 20.34
CA MET A 46 5.31 -23.54 18.95
C MET A 46 4.60 -22.18 18.80
N HIS A 47 3.66 -21.83 19.71
CA HIS A 47 2.98 -20.56 19.66
C HIS A 47 3.91 -19.37 19.94
N ARG A 48 4.98 -19.56 20.72
CA ARG A 48 6.00 -18.54 21.01
C ARG A 48 6.90 -18.35 19.80
N LEU A 49 7.29 -19.44 19.12
CA LEU A 49 8.01 -19.36 17.86
C LEU A 49 7.26 -18.57 16.78
N LYS A 50 5.95 -18.77 16.65
CA LYS A 50 5.12 -18.02 15.71
C LYS A 50 5.10 -16.51 15.97
N LYS A 51 5.37 -16.10 17.22
CA LYS A 51 5.48 -14.69 17.63
C LYS A 51 6.90 -14.14 17.53
N GLY A 52 7.88 -14.94 17.09
CA GLY A 52 9.25 -14.50 16.85
C GLY A 52 10.22 -14.78 18.01
N GLU A 53 9.82 -15.51 19.06
CA GLU A 53 10.72 -15.80 20.19
C GLU A 53 11.75 -16.85 19.80
N ASP A 54 13.00 -16.69 20.26
CA ASP A 54 14.04 -17.68 20.17
C ASP A 54 13.78 -18.85 21.13
N TYR A 55 14.23 -20.05 20.77
CA TYR A 55 14.12 -21.23 21.64
C TYR A 55 15.40 -21.43 22.42
N VAL A 56 15.27 -21.64 23.73
CA VAL A 56 16.39 -22.00 24.58
C VAL A 56 16.25 -23.47 24.94
N THR A 57 17.26 -24.27 24.58
CA THR A 57 17.30 -25.70 24.90
C THR A 57 17.46 -25.93 26.41
N PRO A 58 17.19 -27.14 26.94
CA PRO A 58 17.41 -27.45 28.35
C PRO A 58 18.87 -27.23 28.79
N ASP A 59 19.85 -27.37 27.89
CA ASP A 59 21.28 -27.17 28.14
C ASP A 59 21.72 -25.71 28.04
N GLY A 60 20.76 -24.78 27.77
CA GLY A 60 21.00 -23.34 27.70
C GLY A 60 21.47 -22.82 26.34
N GLU A 61 21.51 -23.64 25.29
CA GLU A 61 21.79 -23.17 23.93
C GLU A 61 20.61 -22.36 23.38
N VAL A 62 20.88 -21.19 22.78
CA VAL A 62 19.88 -20.34 22.15
C VAL A 62 19.80 -20.67 20.67
N ILE A 63 18.64 -21.19 20.24
CA ILE A 63 18.33 -21.45 18.84
C ILE A 63 17.51 -20.26 18.30
N ALA A 64 18.11 -19.52 17.38
CA ALA A 64 17.47 -18.35 16.78
C ALA A 64 16.14 -18.71 16.10
N ASN A 65 15.10 -17.92 16.30
CA ASN A 65 13.79 -18.11 15.72
C ASN A 65 13.81 -18.25 14.20
N SER A 66 14.70 -17.52 13.52
CA SER A 66 14.87 -17.57 12.06
C SER A 66 15.30 -18.96 11.54
N ARG A 67 15.92 -19.80 12.38
CA ARG A 67 16.23 -21.19 12.04
C ARG A 67 15.01 -22.11 12.12
N LEU A 68 14.10 -21.84 13.06
CA LEU A 68 12.95 -22.67 13.41
C LEU A 68 11.66 -22.24 12.70
N THR A 69 11.65 -21.04 12.10
CA THR A 69 10.47 -20.48 11.45
C THR A 69 10.83 -19.75 10.15
N GLN A 70 9.80 -19.52 9.34
CA GLN A 70 9.89 -18.69 8.15
C GLN A 70 9.02 -17.45 8.34
N ALA A 71 9.55 -16.26 8.00
CA ALA A 71 8.78 -15.03 8.02
C ALA A 71 7.58 -15.12 7.04
N PRO A 72 6.41 -14.60 7.40
CA PRO A 72 5.31 -14.48 6.46
C PRO A 72 5.66 -13.45 5.37
N PRO A 73 4.99 -13.50 4.21
CA PRO A 73 5.08 -12.39 3.26
C PRO A 73 4.58 -11.11 3.94
N PRO A 74 5.18 -9.95 3.64
CA PRO A 74 4.75 -8.68 4.19
C PRO A 74 3.27 -8.41 3.85
N PRO A 75 2.55 -7.74 4.76
CA PRO A 75 1.15 -7.38 4.54
C PRO A 75 1.03 -6.43 3.34
N ARG A 76 -0.01 -6.65 2.52
CA ARG A 76 -0.32 -5.76 1.39
C ARG A 76 -1.17 -4.60 1.86
N SER A 77 -1.04 -3.46 1.17
CA SER A 77 -1.75 -2.23 1.50
C SER A 77 -2.24 -1.48 0.27
N TYR A 78 -3.39 -0.82 0.44
CA TYR A 78 -4.03 -0.02 -0.59
C TYR A 78 -4.56 1.28 0.03
N ALA A 79 -4.24 2.42 -0.56
CA ALA A 79 -4.82 3.70 -0.17
C ALA A 79 -5.73 4.24 -1.29
N TYR A 80 -6.87 4.79 -0.90
CA TYR A 80 -7.86 5.37 -1.79
C TYR A 80 -8.10 6.83 -1.44
N LEU A 81 -7.71 7.74 -2.35
CA LEU A 81 -7.87 9.19 -2.22
C LEU A 81 -8.66 9.70 -3.42
N THR A 82 -9.85 10.21 -3.17
CA THR A 82 -10.75 10.74 -4.21
C THR A 82 -11.33 12.08 -3.80
N ASP A 83 -11.83 12.86 -4.76
CA ASP A 83 -12.49 14.14 -4.54
C ASP A 83 -11.70 15.09 -3.63
N THR A 84 -10.44 15.31 -3.93
CA THR A 84 -9.56 16.08 -3.06
C THR A 84 -8.59 16.98 -3.80
N ILE A 85 -8.40 18.18 -3.26
CA ILE A 85 -7.30 19.03 -3.68
C ILE A 85 -5.96 18.40 -3.28
N PHE A 86 -4.95 18.59 -4.10
CA PHE A 86 -3.59 18.17 -3.78
C PHE A 86 -3.07 18.82 -2.49
N GLN A 87 -2.63 17.99 -1.54
CA GLN A 87 -1.92 18.41 -0.34
C GLN A 87 -0.78 17.42 -0.07
N PRO A 88 0.48 17.89 -0.01
CA PRO A 88 1.64 17.03 0.26
C PRO A 88 1.52 16.24 1.56
N SER A 89 0.85 16.79 2.59
CA SER A 89 0.64 16.11 3.88
C SER A 89 -0.17 14.82 3.78
N PHE A 90 -0.97 14.64 2.73
CA PHE A 90 -1.72 13.40 2.53
C PHE A 90 -0.82 12.20 2.20
N ALA A 91 0.44 12.45 1.80
CA ALA A 91 1.42 11.40 1.59
C ALA A 91 1.65 10.52 2.85
N GLU A 92 1.50 11.10 4.04
CA GLU A 92 1.65 10.35 5.30
C GLU A 92 0.59 9.25 5.45
N TYR A 93 -0.64 9.48 4.95
CA TYR A 93 -1.71 8.46 5.00
C TYR A 93 -1.49 7.31 4.02
N ALA A 94 -0.72 7.54 2.96
CA ALA A 94 -0.43 6.56 1.91
C ALA A 94 1.03 6.09 1.94
N LYS A 95 1.73 6.28 3.06
CA LYS A 95 3.16 5.99 3.17
C LYS A 95 3.49 4.53 2.90
N GLY A 96 4.30 4.30 1.86
CA GLY A 96 4.82 2.97 1.50
C GLY A 96 3.77 1.97 1.02
N VAL A 97 2.55 2.42 0.67
CA VAL A 97 1.49 1.50 0.20
C VAL A 97 1.88 0.78 -1.09
N ASP A 98 1.41 -0.45 -1.23
CA ASP A 98 1.63 -1.22 -2.45
C ASP A 98 0.87 -0.65 -3.64
N LEU A 99 -0.33 -0.11 -3.40
CA LEU A 99 -1.18 0.49 -4.42
C LEU A 99 -1.81 1.77 -3.87
N LEU A 100 -1.69 2.85 -4.64
CA LEU A 100 -2.37 4.11 -4.37
C LEU A 100 -3.37 4.40 -5.49
N TYR A 101 -4.64 4.57 -5.16
CA TYR A 101 -5.61 5.23 -6.04
C TYR A 101 -5.67 6.71 -5.66
N HIS A 102 -5.54 7.57 -6.66
CA HIS A 102 -5.71 9.01 -6.48
C HIS A 102 -6.56 9.59 -7.61
N GLU A 103 -7.46 10.53 -7.26
CA GLU A 103 -8.16 11.28 -8.29
C GLU A 103 -7.17 12.03 -9.20
N SER A 104 -7.56 12.24 -10.43
CA SER A 104 -6.81 12.99 -11.43
C SER A 104 -7.77 13.66 -12.41
N THR A 105 -8.64 14.48 -11.83
CA THR A 105 -9.75 15.11 -12.57
C THR A 105 -9.25 15.93 -13.76
N TYR A 106 -8.05 16.50 -13.67
CA TYR A 106 -7.50 17.39 -14.69
C TYR A 106 -6.07 17.05 -15.11
N GLY A 107 -5.71 17.45 -16.33
CA GLY A 107 -4.31 17.58 -16.76
C GLY A 107 -3.65 18.83 -16.16
N ASN A 108 -2.34 18.92 -16.30
CA ASN A 108 -1.57 20.01 -15.68
C ASN A 108 -1.90 21.41 -16.30
N GLU A 109 -2.36 21.45 -17.53
CA GLU A 109 -2.86 22.65 -18.20
C GLU A 109 -4.05 23.30 -17.49
N PHE A 110 -4.81 22.53 -16.69
CA PHE A 110 -5.92 22.99 -15.87
C PHE A 110 -5.61 23.04 -14.36
N ALA A 111 -4.34 23.14 -13.96
CA ALA A 111 -3.94 23.16 -12.55
C ALA A 111 -4.66 24.27 -11.72
N ASN A 112 -4.85 25.45 -12.30
CA ASN A 112 -5.59 26.54 -11.65
C ASN A 112 -7.08 26.19 -11.45
N LEU A 113 -7.69 25.49 -12.41
CA LEU A 113 -9.08 25.02 -12.30
C LEU A 113 -9.20 23.92 -11.27
N ALA A 114 -8.27 22.95 -11.27
CA ALA A 114 -8.20 21.91 -10.26
C ALA A 114 -8.20 22.49 -8.84
N LYS A 115 -7.33 23.48 -8.59
CA LYS A 115 -7.26 24.18 -7.31
C LYS A 115 -8.58 24.89 -6.96
N LYS A 116 -9.21 25.57 -7.95
CA LYS A 116 -10.46 26.31 -7.75
C LYS A 116 -11.65 25.40 -7.46
N THR A 117 -11.66 24.21 -8.04
CA THR A 117 -12.73 23.21 -7.88
C THR A 117 -12.45 22.17 -6.80
N TYR A 118 -11.31 22.28 -6.08
CA TYR A 118 -10.87 21.36 -5.03
C TYR A 118 -10.59 19.94 -5.53
N HIS A 119 -10.00 19.85 -6.71
CA HIS A 119 -9.54 18.60 -7.32
C HIS A 119 -8.04 18.62 -7.55
N SER A 120 -7.51 17.51 -8.03
CA SER A 120 -6.10 17.33 -8.33
C SER A 120 -5.85 17.15 -9.84
N THR A 121 -4.63 17.42 -10.26
CA THR A 121 -4.16 17.05 -11.60
C THR A 121 -3.47 15.69 -11.56
N ALA A 122 -3.34 15.04 -12.72
CA ALA A 122 -2.60 13.78 -12.86
C ALA A 122 -1.14 13.90 -12.41
N VAL A 123 -0.50 15.04 -12.70
CA VAL A 123 0.87 15.35 -12.22
C VAL A 123 0.92 15.44 -10.70
N GLN A 124 -0.08 16.07 -10.07
CA GLN A 124 -0.18 16.18 -8.61
C GLN A 124 -0.42 14.83 -7.95
N ALA A 125 -1.27 13.97 -8.53
CA ALA A 125 -1.46 12.59 -8.08
C ALA A 125 -0.13 11.80 -8.10
N ALA A 126 0.63 11.92 -9.19
CA ALA A 126 1.94 11.31 -9.33
C ALA A 126 2.98 11.88 -8.34
N GLN A 127 2.95 13.17 -8.07
CA GLN A 127 3.78 13.80 -7.03
C GLN A 127 3.47 13.25 -5.64
N LEU A 128 2.17 13.06 -5.31
CA LEU A 128 1.76 12.47 -4.04
C LEU A 128 2.24 11.01 -3.93
N ALA A 129 2.08 10.21 -4.98
CA ALA A 129 2.56 8.84 -5.02
C ALA A 129 4.08 8.75 -4.75
N ARG A 130 4.85 9.65 -5.35
CA ARG A 130 6.31 9.75 -5.13
C ARG A 130 6.64 10.16 -3.70
N LEU A 131 5.95 11.17 -3.14
CA LEU A 131 6.14 11.62 -1.76
C LEU A 131 5.79 10.53 -0.74
N ALA A 132 4.72 9.79 -1.00
CA ALA A 132 4.30 8.66 -0.17
C ALA A 132 5.24 7.46 -0.29
N GLY A 133 6.06 7.36 -1.32
CA GLY A 133 6.82 6.14 -1.63
C GLY A 133 5.91 4.97 -1.98
N ALA A 134 4.75 5.23 -2.61
CA ALA A 134 3.86 4.19 -3.10
C ALA A 134 4.56 3.32 -4.14
N LYS A 135 4.16 2.04 -4.27
CA LYS A 135 4.79 1.15 -5.27
C LYS A 135 4.13 1.26 -6.64
N ARG A 136 2.83 1.56 -6.69
CA ARG A 136 2.05 1.72 -7.92
C ARG A 136 0.95 2.74 -7.73
N LEU A 137 0.65 3.52 -8.76
CA LEU A 137 -0.40 4.53 -8.77
C LEU A 137 -1.52 4.13 -9.75
N LEU A 138 -2.76 4.30 -9.34
CA LEU A 138 -3.93 4.26 -10.20
C LEU A 138 -4.54 5.65 -10.27
N LEU A 139 -4.73 6.16 -11.49
CA LEU A 139 -5.43 7.40 -11.76
C LEU A 139 -6.90 7.11 -12.06
N GLY A 140 -7.78 7.89 -11.49
CA GLY A 140 -9.22 7.80 -11.76
C GLY A 140 -9.91 9.14 -11.53
N HIS A 141 -11.27 9.15 -11.57
CA HIS A 141 -12.08 10.35 -11.38
C HIS A 141 -11.76 11.44 -12.43
N PHE A 142 -11.78 11.04 -13.71
CA PHE A 142 -11.46 11.95 -14.82
C PHE A 142 -12.62 12.90 -15.12
N SER A 143 -12.30 14.15 -15.47
CA SER A 143 -13.29 15.06 -16.00
C SER A 143 -13.86 14.55 -17.34
N SER A 144 -15.16 14.75 -17.58
CA SER A 144 -15.80 14.45 -18.87
C SER A 144 -15.19 15.21 -20.06
N ARG A 145 -14.29 16.16 -19.81
CA ARG A 145 -13.49 16.85 -20.83
C ARG A 145 -12.49 15.94 -21.52
N TYR A 146 -12.14 14.81 -20.89
CA TYR A 146 -11.20 13.83 -21.42
C TYR A 146 -11.95 12.57 -21.86
N PRO A 147 -12.44 12.50 -23.10
CA PRO A 147 -13.00 11.26 -23.65
C PRO A 147 -11.96 10.13 -23.67
N ASP A 148 -10.69 10.50 -23.83
CA ASP A 148 -9.54 9.65 -23.67
C ASP A 148 -8.60 10.22 -22.57
N PRO A 149 -8.42 9.52 -21.44
CA PRO A 149 -7.54 9.97 -20.37
C PRO A 149 -6.05 9.64 -20.60
N THR A 150 -5.66 9.07 -21.73
CA THR A 150 -4.26 8.74 -22.07
C THR A 150 -3.31 9.93 -21.88
N PRO A 151 -3.63 11.17 -22.26
CA PRO A 151 -2.75 12.32 -22.03
C PRO A 151 -2.48 12.59 -20.53
N LEU A 152 -3.44 12.28 -19.64
CA LEU A 152 -3.25 12.41 -18.20
C LEU A 152 -2.26 11.37 -17.68
N LEU A 153 -2.37 10.14 -18.19
CA LEU A 153 -1.44 9.05 -17.88
C LEU A 153 -0.01 9.41 -18.28
N GLU A 154 0.16 9.93 -19.48
CA GLU A 154 1.48 10.34 -19.98
C GLU A 154 2.10 11.42 -19.10
N GLN A 155 1.33 12.44 -18.72
CA GLN A 155 1.78 13.48 -17.79
C GLN A 155 2.19 12.91 -16.42
N ALA A 156 1.42 11.99 -15.87
CA ALA A 156 1.71 11.38 -14.59
C ALA A 156 2.97 10.51 -14.64
N ARG A 157 3.15 9.71 -15.70
CA ARG A 157 4.28 8.80 -15.87
C ARG A 157 5.64 9.51 -15.97
N VAL A 158 5.67 10.76 -16.39
CA VAL A 158 6.89 11.59 -16.33
C VAL A 158 7.37 11.76 -14.88
N VAL A 159 6.46 11.78 -13.91
CA VAL A 159 6.75 11.99 -12.48
C VAL A 159 6.82 10.69 -11.70
N PHE A 160 5.94 9.74 -12.02
CA PHE A 160 5.83 8.44 -11.38
C PHE A 160 5.53 7.36 -12.44
N PRO A 161 6.56 6.65 -12.95
CA PRO A 161 6.42 5.74 -14.08
C PRO A 161 5.45 4.58 -13.87
N ASP A 162 5.37 4.02 -12.64
CA ASP A 162 4.47 2.90 -12.32
C ASP A 162 3.04 3.40 -12.06
N THR A 163 2.44 3.94 -13.11
CA THR A 163 1.10 4.54 -13.10
C THR A 163 0.22 3.90 -14.16
N ASP A 164 -1.04 3.61 -13.81
CA ASP A 164 -2.07 3.11 -14.72
C ASP A 164 -3.37 3.90 -14.61
N LEU A 165 -4.21 3.79 -15.65
CA LEU A 165 -5.58 4.31 -15.64
C LEU A 165 -6.52 3.31 -14.97
N CYS A 166 -7.40 3.81 -14.11
CA CYS A 166 -8.51 3.06 -13.55
C CYS A 166 -9.78 3.35 -14.36
N TYR A 167 -10.56 2.34 -14.66
CA TYR A 167 -11.85 2.44 -15.34
C TYR A 167 -12.88 1.51 -14.69
N ASP A 168 -14.15 1.76 -14.92
CA ASP A 168 -15.23 0.98 -14.34
C ASP A 168 -15.13 -0.49 -14.72
N GLY A 169 -15.18 -1.38 -13.73
CA GLY A 169 -15.00 -2.82 -13.92
C GLY A 169 -13.55 -3.30 -13.99
N ALA A 170 -12.56 -2.41 -13.93
CA ALA A 170 -11.16 -2.81 -13.89
C ALA A 170 -10.81 -3.55 -12.59
N VAL A 171 -9.96 -4.57 -12.71
CA VAL A 171 -9.43 -5.33 -11.58
C VAL A 171 -7.91 -5.20 -11.54
N PHE A 172 -7.41 -4.67 -10.45
CA PHE A 172 -5.98 -4.52 -10.21
C PHE A 172 -5.53 -5.42 -9.06
N SER A 173 -4.61 -6.31 -9.35
CA SER A 173 -4.05 -7.20 -8.33
C SER A 173 -2.86 -6.55 -7.63
N ILE A 174 -2.78 -6.71 -6.31
CA ILE A 174 -1.58 -6.43 -5.54
C ILE A 174 -0.90 -7.79 -5.29
N PRO A 175 0.19 -8.12 -6.02
CA PRO A 175 0.86 -9.39 -5.85
C PRO A 175 1.45 -9.50 -4.44
N ALA A 176 1.41 -10.69 -3.86
CA ALA A 176 2.20 -10.94 -2.67
C ALA A 176 3.69 -10.80 -3.04
N SER A 177 4.45 -10.07 -2.22
CA SER A 177 5.90 -9.99 -2.42
C SER A 177 6.50 -11.40 -2.42
N LYS A 178 7.43 -11.65 -3.34
CA LYS A 178 8.15 -12.93 -3.40
C LYS A 178 8.85 -13.14 -2.06
N ARG A 179 8.71 -14.34 -1.50
CA ARG A 179 9.46 -14.77 -0.32
C ARG A 179 10.95 -14.66 -0.64
N GLU A 180 11.70 -13.93 0.16
CA GLU A 180 13.16 -14.07 0.12
C GLU A 180 13.48 -15.52 0.50
N ARG A 181 14.05 -16.26 -0.43
CA ARG A 181 14.65 -17.55 -0.09
C ARG A 181 15.94 -17.22 0.64
N VAL A 182 15.94 -17.39 1.95
CA VAL A 182 17.17 -17.43 2.71
C VAL A 182 17.90 -18.69 2.24
N SER A 183 18.97 -18.49 1.49
CA SER A 183 19.92 -19.53 1.06
C SER A 183 20.71 -20.06 2.25
#